data_2b30e2550099a418f5f3eb89f5ddab6e
#
_entry.id   2b30e2550099a418f5f3eb89f5ddab6e
#
_cell.length_a   1.000
_cell.length_b   1.000
_cell.length_c   1.000
_cell.angle_alpha   90.00
_cell.angle_beta   90.00
_cell.angle_gamma   90.00
#
_symmetry.space_group_name_H-M   'P 1'
#
loop_
_entity.id
_entity.type
_entity.pdbx_description
1 polymer ?
#
loop_
_entity_poly.entity_id
_entity_poly.type
_entity_poly.pdbx_seq_one_letter_code
_entity_poly.pdbx_strand_id
1 'polypeptide(L)'
;MNIDTFKKEIAKLNIEITEKNLEDLDIYKEMLLEYNKKFNLTAIKTEEEIYLKHFYDSLTLVKGVDLTKNLKILDIGTGAGFPGLVLKIFYPELEITLLDSNHKKIMFLEQVIKRLNLKNITCLNTRAENLPNNYREYFDIVTSRAVAHLRILSELSIPYLKVNGKLIAMKGISETEIEESEKILTELNSNILEVIKFNLPIEGSNRSLIIVEKEKETDKKYPRSYDKIIKNK
;
A
#
# COMPACT_ATOMS: atom_id res chain seq x y z
N MET A 1 17.17 0.99 11.31
CA MET A 1 18.08 0.53 10.19
C MET A 1 18.83 1.74 9.68
N ASN A 2 20.16 1.73 9.71
CA ASN A 2 20.94 2.81 9.10
C ASN A 2 20.96 2.68 7.57
N ILE A 3 21.44 3.73 6.88
CA ILE A 3 21.41 3.81 5.42
C ILE A 3 22.27 2.73 4.73
N ASP A 4 23.41 2.36 5.30
CA ASP A 4 24.28 1.33 4.70
C ASP A 4 23.66 -0.05 4.78
N THR A 5 22.99 -0.36 5.89
CA THR A 5 22.21 -1.58 6.05
C THR A 5 21.00 -1.57 5.12
N PHE A 6 20.32 -0.43 4.98
CA PHE A 6 19.20 -0.27 4.07
C PHE A 6 19.60 -0.59 2.62
N LYS A 7 20.71 -0.03 2.14
CA LYS A 7 21.26 -0.33 0.80
C LYS A 7 21.52 -1.84 0.61
N LYS A 8 22.14 -2.48 1.61
CA LYS A 8 22.44 -3.92 1.56
C LYS A 8 21.17 -4.78 1.53
N GLU A 9 20.15 -4.42 2.33
CA GLU A 9 18.91 -5.19 2.40
C GLU A 9 18.03 -4.99 1.15
N ILE A 10 18.03 -3.78 0.56
CA ILE A 10 17.33 -3.54 -0.73
C ILE A 10 17.97 -4.31 -1.87
N ALA A 11 19.32 -4.41 -1.92
CA ALA A 11 20.00 -5.20 -2.93
C ALA A 11 19.57 -6.68 -2.91
N LYS A 12 19.24 -7.23 -1.73
CA LYS A 12 18.68 -8.59 -1.61
C LYS A 12 17.27 -8.74 -2.20
N LEU A 13 16.56 -7.63 -2.37
CA LEU A 13 15.27 -7.57 -3.06
C LEU A 13 15.42 -7.38 -4.58
N ASN A 14 16.66 -7.38 -5.09
CA ASN A 14 16.99 -7.07 -6.50
C ASN A 14 16.51 -5.67 -6.93
N ILE A 15 16.50 -4.72 -6.01
CA ILE A 15 16.16 -3.31 -6.30
C ILE A 15 17.47 -2.52 -6.45
N GLU A 16 17.64 -1.89 -7.58
CA GLU A 16 18.69 -0.91 -7.77
C GLU A 16 18.36 0.39 -7.04
N ILE A 17 19.33 0.94 -6.33
CA ILE A 17 19.19 2.22 -5.64
C ILE A 17 20.10 3.25 -6.27
N THR A 18 19.53 4.35 -6.70
CA THR A 18 20.26 5.50 -7.26
C THR A 18 20.54 6.55 -6.18
N GLU A 19 21.48 7.46 -6.44
CA GLU A 19 21.68 8.62 -5.57
C GLU A 19 20.41 9.47 -5.46
N LYS A 20 19.65 9.61 -6.55
CA LYS A 20 18.36 10.32 -6.56
C LYS A 20 17.34 9.68 -5.62
N ASN A 21 17.24 8.35 -5.58
CA ASN A 21 16.35 7.67 -4.62
C ASN A 21 16.73 8.00 -3.18
N LEU A 22 18.02 8.03 -2.86
CA LEU A 22 18.50 8.35 -1.51
C LEU A 22 18.20 9.80 -1.13
N GLU A 23 18.44 10.75 -2.03
CA GLU A 23 18.09 12.17 -1.84
C GLU A 23 16.58 12.34 -1.62
N ASP A 24 15.75 11.68 -2.43
CA ASP A 24 14.30 11.77 -2.30
C ASP A 24 13.78 11.14 -0.99
N LEU A 25 14.35 10.01 -0.56
CA LEU A 25 14.02 9.42 0.72
C LEU A 25 14.45 10.30 1.89
N ASP A 26 15.59 10.96 1.81
CA ASP A 26 16.08 11.86 2.85
C ASP A 26 15.16 13.08 3.00
N ILE A 27 14.81 13.72 1.90
CA ILE A 27 13.85 14.83 1.88
C ILE A 27 12.50 14.38 2.44
N TYR A 28 12.01 13.21 2.03
CA TYR A 28 10.74 12.68 2.51
C TYR A 28 10.77 12.39 4.01
N LYS A 29 11.86 11.79 4.51
CA LYS A 29 12.08 11.52 5.94
C LYS A 29 12.07 12.82 6.76
N GLU A 30 12.81 13.85 6.33
CA GLU A 30 12.86 15.14 7.01
C GLU A 30 11.47 15.78 7.08
N MET A 31 10.75 15.81 5.97
CA MET A 31 9.38 16.32 5.93
C MET A 31 8.45 15.50 6.85
N LEU A 32 8.57 14.17 6.84
CA LEU A 32 7.76 13.30 7.71
C LEU A 32 8.01 13.60 9.19
N LEU A 33 9.27 13.72 9.61
CA LEU A 33 9.62 14.02 10.99
C LEU A 33 9.14 15.41 11.41
N GLU A 34 9.24 16.42 10.54
CA GLU A 34 8.73 17.77 10.81
C GLU A 34 7.21 17.80 10.96
N TYR A 35 6.49 17.25 9.99
CA TYR A 35 5.03 17.23 9.98
C TYR A 35 4.45 16.34 11.09
N ASN A 36 5.16 15.26 11.45
CA ASN A 36 4.73 14.36 12.52
C ASN A 36 4.69 15.06 13.89
N LYS A 37 5.57 16.04 14.13
CA LYS A 37 5.53 16.87 15.35
C LYS A 37 4.23 17.70 15.47
N LYS A 38 3.61 18.05 14.34
CA LYS A 38 2.40 18.90 14.29
C LYS A 38 1.11 18.08 14.20
N PHE A 39 1.13 16.94 13.51
CA PHE A 39 -0.09 16.25 13.06
C PHE A 39 -0.19 14.77 13.47
N ASN A 40 0.83 14.19 14.13
CA ASN A 40 0.85 12.77 14.50
C ASN A 40 0.53 11.85 13.30
N LEU A 41 1.23 12.01 12.18
CA LEU A 41 1.01 11.25 10.95
C LEU A 41 1.34 9.77 11.11
N THR A 42 2.34 9.45 11.95
CA THR A 42 2.81 8.10 12.25
C THR A 42 3.26 7.98 13.70
N ALA A 43 3.17 6.77 14.27
CA ALA A 43 3.73 6.45 15.58
C ALA A 43 5.27 6.34 15.57
N ILE A 44 5.86 6.13 14.40
CA ILE A 44 7.32 5.97 14.21
C ILE A 44 7.98 7.33 14.21
N LYS A 45 9.03 7.48 15.03
CA LYS A 45 9.65 8.79 15.31
C LYS A 45 11.16 8.81 15.10
N THR A 46 11.82 7.67 14.95
CA THR A 46 13.26 7.60 14.74
C THR A 46 13.60 7.36 13.28
N GLU A 47 14.74 7.85 12.84
CA GLU A 47 15.23 7.68 11.49
C GLU A 47 15.42 6.20 11.14
N GLU A 48 15.99 5.43 12.06
CA GLU A 48 16.25 4.00 11.89
C GLU A 48 14.94 3.20 11.70
N GLU A 49 13.89 3.57 12.44
CA GLU A 49 12.58 2.94 12.29
C GLU A 49 11.91 3.34 10.98
N ILE A 50 12.06 4.59 10.52
CA ILE A 50 11.54 5.05 9.23
C ILE A 50 12.15 4.24 8.10
N TYR A 51 13.48 4.07 8.08
CA TYR A 51 14.15 3.26 7.07
C TYR A 51 13.72 1.80 7.08
N LEU A 52 13.50 1.20 8.27
CA LEU A 52 13.10 -0.20 8.38
C LEU A 52 11.60 -0.40 8.15
N LYS A 53 10.78 0.28 8.97
CA LYS A 53 9.32 0.00 9.09
C LYS A 53 8.49 0.75 8.07
N HIS A 54 9.08 1.77 7.43
CA HIS A 54 8.38 2.53 6.39
C HIS A 54 9.01 2.27 5.02
N PHE A 55 10.27 2.62 4.80
CA PHE A 55 10.86 2.54 3.46
C PHE A 55 11.12 1.11 3.03
N TYR A 56 11.88 0.34 3.80
CA TYR A 56 12.18 -1.05 3.46
C TYR A 56 10.91 -1.91 3.40
N ASP A 57 10.06 -1.83 4.44
CA ASP A 57 8.80 -2.58 4.51
C ASP A 57 7.92 -2.31 3.26
N SER A 58 7.81 -1.06 2.81
CA SER A 58 7.09 -0.70 1.59
C SER A 58 7.65 -1.36 0.33
N LEU A 59 8.98 -1.43 0.22
CA LEU A 59 9.66 -2.03 -0.93
C LEU A 59 9.55 -3.56 -0.97
N THR A 60 9.22 -4.20 0.15
CA THR A 60 8.97 -5.65 0.16
C THR A 60 7.81 -6.08 -0.74
N LEU A 61 6.99 -5.13 -1.22
CA LEU A 61 5.91 -5.41 -2.18
C LEU A 61 6.42 -6.07 -3.46
N VAL A 62 7.67 -5.85 -3.87
CA VAL A 62 8.32 -6.50 -5.02
C VAL A 62 8.35 -8.03 -4.93
N LYS A 63 8.22 -8.58 -3.72
CA LYS A 63 8.13 -10.04 -3.54
C LYS A 63 6.84 -10.61 -4.14
N GLY A 64 5.79 -9.81 -4.26
CA GLY A 64 4.47 -10.24 -4.76
C GLY A 64 4.12 -9.73 -6.15
N VAL A 65 4.88 -8.78 -6.70
CA VAL A 65 4.58 -8.18 -8.00
C VAL A 65 5.82 -7.59 -8.66
N ASP A 66 5.90 -7.73 -9.98
CA ASP A 66 6.91 -7.06 -10.79
C ASP A 66 6.51 -5.59 -11.03
N LEU A 67 7.16 -4.69 -10.31
CA LEU A 67 6.92 -3.25 -10.36
C LEU A 67 7.67 -2.53 -11.50
N THR A 68 8.44 -3.24 -12.30
CA THR A 68 9.13 -2.65 -13.47
C THR A 68 8.18 -2.40 -14.64
N LYS A 69 6.96 -2.93 -14.57
CA LYS A 69 5.89 -2.74 -15.56
C LYS A 69 5.13 -1.43 -15.30
N ASN A 70 4.57 -0.85 -16.36
CA ASN A 70 3.65 0.28 -16.24
C ASN A 70 2.32 -0.18 -15.63
N LEU A 71 2.20 -0.09 -14.31
CA LEU A 71 1.02 -0.52 -13.58
C LEU A 71 0.27 0.68 -13.00
N LYS A 72 -1.05 0.57 -12.96
CA LYS A 72 -1.94 1.45 -12.20
C LYS A 72 -2.16 0.88 -10.83
N ILE A 73 -1.72 1.58 -9.80
CA ILE A 73 -1.76 1.12 -8.41
C ILE A 73 -2.63 2.04 -7.57
N LEU A 74 -3.54 1.45 -6.79
CA LEU A 74 -4.27 2.14 -5.73
C LEU A 74 -3.70 1.73 -4.37
N ASP A 75 -3.28 2.69 -3.57
CA ASP A 75 -2.86 2.49 -2.18
C ASP A 75 -3.98 2.95 -1.24
N ILE A 76 -4.72 2.00 -0.67
CA ILE A 76 -5.86 2.28 0.22
C ILE A 76 -5.39 2.49 1.65
N GLY A 77 -5.78 3.63 2.23
CA GLY A 77 -5.36 4.00 3.57
C GLY A 77 -3.86 4.26 3.64
N THR A 78 -3.35 4.93 2.63
CA THR A 78 -1.92 5.18 2.43
C THR A 78 -1.22 5.84 3.63
N GLY A 79 -1.97 6.50 4.51
CA GLY A 79 -1.43 7.18 5.66
C GLY A 79 -0.48 8.31 5.28
N ALA A 80 0.73 8.22 5.78
CA ALA A 80 1.80 9.15 5.40
C ALA A 80 2.50 8.76 4.08
N GLY A 81 1.90 7.87 3.25
CA GLY A 81 2.41 7.51 1.91
C GLY A 81 3.01 6.11 1.80
N PHE A 82 2.58 5.18 2.64
CA PHE A 82 3.17 3.84 2.71
C PHE A 82 2.17 2.74 2.35
N PRO A 83 2.43 1.92 1.31
CA PRO A 83 3.69 1.85 0.56
C PRO A 83 3.78 2.81 -0.64
N GLY A 84 2.68 3.38 -1.13
CA GLY A 84 2.56 3.96 -2.46
C GLY A 84 3.60 5.03 -2.82
N LEU A 85 3.87 5.99 -1.92
CA LEU A 85 4.83 7.07 -2.21
C LEU A 85 6.28 6.56 -2.29
N VAL A 86 6.64 5.57 -1.46
CA VAL A 86 7.97 4.94 -1.54
C VAL A 86 8.12 4.18 -2.85
N LEU A 87 7.09 3.43 -3.27
CA LEU A 87 7.08 2.75 -4.57
C LEU A 87 7.27 3.74 -5.71
N LYS A 88 6.65 4.92 -5.66
CA LYS A 88 6.78 5.95 -6.68
C LYS A 88 8.20 6.51 -6.80
N ILE A 89 8.90 6.64 -5.69
CA ILE A 89 10.30 7.09 -5.67
C ILE A 89 11.23 6.10 -6.40
N PHE A 90 11.00 4.79 -6.23
CA PHE A 90 11.83 3.76 -6.84
C PHE A 90 11.38 3.34 -8.24
N TYR A 91 10.09 3.48 -8.55
CA TYR A 91 9.48 3.06 -9.81
C TYR A 91 8.70 4.24 -10.42
N PRO A 92 9.39 5.19 -11.06
CA PRO A 92 8.79 6.44 -11.53
C PRO A 92 7.74 6.24 -12.64
N GLU A 93 7.75 5.10 -13.35
CA GLU A 93 6.79 4.79 -14.40
C GLU A 93 5.42 4.30 -13.88
N LEU A 94 5.31 3.96 -12.60
CA LEU A 94 4.03 3.58 -12.00
C LEU A 94 3.04 4.75 -12.00
N GLU A 95 1.78 4.48 -12.29
CA GLU A 95 0.67 5.40 -12.07
C GLU A 95 0.05 5.09 -10.71
N ILE A 96 0.25 5.96 -9.72
CA ILE A 96 -0.15 5.69 -8.33
C ILE A 96 -1.26 6.63 -7.88
N THR A 97 -2.31 6.06 -7.30
CA THR A 97 -3.36 6.78 -6.58
C THR A 97 -3.23 6.50 -5.09
N LEU A 98 -2.95 7.53 -4.31
CA LEU A 98 -2.87 7.49 -2.85
C LEU A 98 -4.22 7.88 -2.26
N LEU A 99 -4.84 6.99 -1.49
CA LEU A 99 -6.16 7.20 -0.90
C LEU A 99 -6.09 7.20 0.61
N ASP A 100 -6.55 8.26 1.25
CA ASP A 100 -6.78 8.31 2.70
C ASP A 100 -7.97 9.24 3.02
N SER A 101 -8.76 8.88 4.01
CA SER A 101 -9.88 9.71 4.48
C SER A 101 -9.43 10.90 5.36
N ASN A 102 -8.20 10.89 5.84
CA ASN A 102 -7.65 11.95 6.68
C ASN A 102 -7.04 13.06 5.82
N HIS A 103 -7.73 14.20 5.79
CA HIS A 103 -7.31 15.37 5.01
C HIS A 103 -5.88 15.87 5.35
N LYS A 104 -5.47 15.83 6.62
CA LYS A 104 -4.11 16.26 7.02
C LYS A 104 -3.01 15.38 6.42
N LYS A 105 -3.26 14.08 6.29
CA LYS A 105 -2.35 13.15 5.64
C LYS A 105 -2.26 13.43 4.14
N ILE A 106 -3.39 13.66 3.48
CA ILE A 106 -3.43 14.02 2.06
C ILE A 106 -2.67 15.32 1.80
N MET A 107 -2.90 16.37 2.59
CA MET A 107 -2.13 17.63 2.49
C MET A 107 -0.62 17.41 2.62
N PHE A 108 -0.20 16.55 3.54
CA PHE A 108 1.22 16.20 3.69
C PHE A 108 1.75 15.53 2.43
N LEU A 109 1.04 14.53 1.90
CA LEU A 109 1.45 13.82 0.68
C LEU A 109 1.57 14.74 -0.51
N GLU A 110 0.62 15.65 -0.71
CA GLU A 110 0.67 16.66 -1.78
C GLU A 110 1.93 17.56 -1.67
N GLN A 111 2.33 17.94 -0.44
CA GLN A 111 3.56 18.71 -0.25
C GLN A 111 4.81 17.89 -0.58
N VAL A 112 4.87 16.61 -0.19
CA VAL A 112 6.00 15.73 -0.54
C VAL A 112 6.06 15.52 -2.04
N ILE A 113 4.95 15.20 -2.70
CA ILE A 113 4.85 15.02 -4.16
C ILE A 113 5.36 16.27 -4.89
N LYS A 114 4.92 17.44 -4.46
CA LYS A 114 5.38 18.72 -5.01
C LYS A 114 6.87 18.95 -4.79
N ARG A 115 7.37 18.71 -3.58
CA ARG A 115 8.77 18.90 -3.20
C ARG A 115 9.72 18.01 -3.99
N LEU A 116 9.32 16.76 -4.23
CA LEU A 116 10.07 15.77 -4.99
C LEU A 116 9.81 15.85 -6.51
N ASN A 117 8.89 16.72 -6.95
CA ASN A 117 8.48 16.85 -8.37
C ASN A 117 8.02 15.53 -9.00
N LEU A 118 7.33 14.67 -8.23
CA LEU A 118 6.86 13.38 -8.71
C LEU A 118 5.72 13.56 -9.71
N LYS A 119 5.71 12.73 -10.76
CA LYS A 119 4.68 12.72 -11.82
C LYS A 119 3.85 11.44 -11.75
N ASN A 120 2.70 11.41 -12.42
CA ASN A 120 1.81 10.22 -12.47
C ASN A 120 1.46 9.69 -11.07
N ILE A 121 1.23 10.58 -10.12
CA ILE A 121 0.78 10.27 -8.78
C ILE A 121 -0.32 11.24 -8.36
N THR A 122 -1.41 10.70 -7.83
CA THR A 122 -2.62 11.45 -7.46
C THR A 122 -2.99 11.14 -6.01
N CYS A 123 -3.40 12.16 -5.27
CA CYS A 123 -3.96 12.00 -3.92
C CYS A 123 -5.48 12.16 -3.95
N LEU A 124 -6.19 11.26 -3.26
CA LEU A 124 -7.65 11.32 -3.10
C LEU A 124 -8.01 11.34 -1.61
N ASN A 125 -8.69 12.42 -1.20
CA ASN A 125 -9.20 12.54 0.17
C ASN A 125 -10.64 12.02 0.25
N THR A 126 -10.80 10.71 0.33
CA THR A 126 -12.10 10.06 0.47
C THR A 126 -11.96 8.69 1.13
N ARG A 127 -13.09 8.04 1.44
CA ARG A 127 -13.13 6.65 1.86
C ARG A 127 -13.17 5.73 0.65
N ALA A 128 -12.63 4.52 0.77
CA ALA A 128 -12.55 3.58 -0.35
C ALA A 128 -13.93 3.23 -0.91
N GLU A 129 -14.94 3.01 -0.05
CA GLU A 129 -16.31 2.73 -0.48
C GLU A 129 -17.01 3.89 -1.21
N ASN A 130 -16.42 5.07 -1.19
CA ASN A 130 -16.95 6.29 -1.84
C ASN A 130 -16.11 6.71 -3.06
N LEU A 131 -15.18 5.87 -3.54
CA LEU A 131 -14.45 6.18 -4.77
C LEU A 131 -15.43 6.35 -5.94
N PRO A 132 -15.21 7.36 -6.80
CA PRO A 132 -16.03 7.57 -7.99
C PRO A 132 -16.04 6.36 -8.92
N ASN A 133 -17.16 6.15 -9.63
CA ASN A 133 -17.38 4.99 -10.50
C ASN A 133 -16.34 4.84 -11.64
N ASN A 134 -15.70 5.92 -12.05
CA ASN A 134 -14.63 5.87 -13.06
C ASN A 134 -13.37 5.14 -12.57
N TYR A 135 -13.24 4.87 -11.27
CA TYR A 135 -12.17 4.03 -10.71
C TYR A 135 -12.55 2.55 -10.61
N ARG A 136 -13.80 2.19 -10.91
CA ARG A 136 -14.22 0.80 -10.91
C ARG A 136 -13.49 0.04 -12.02
N GLU A 137 -12.91 -1.12 -11.67
CA GLU A 137 -12.13 -1.96 -12.61
C GLU A 137 -11.03 -1.21 -13.36
N TYR A 138 -10.38 -0.30 -12.66
CA TYR A 138 -9.40 0.61 -13.24
C TYR A 138 -7.95 0.24 -12.93
N PHE A 139 -7.68 -0.35 -11.75
CA PHE A 139 -6.34 -0.61 -11.26
C PHE A 139 -5.87 -2.02 -11.59
N ASP A 140 -4.57 -2.14 -11.90
CA ASP A 140 -3.90 -3.44 -12.06
C ASP A 140 -3.59 -4.05 -10.70
N ILE A 141 -3.20 -3.18 -9.73
CA ILE A 141 -2.89 -3.55 -8.35
C ILE A 141 -3.65 -2.64 -7.39
N VAL A 142 -4.22 -3.23 -6.35
CA VAL A 142 -4.60 -2.50 -5.13
C VAL A 142 -3.71 -2.99 -4.01
N THR A 143 -3.13 -2.08 -3.25
CA THR A 143 -2.34 -2.42 -2.07
C THR A 143 -2.87 -1.68 -0.84
N SER A 144 -2.57 -2.22 0.31
CA SER A 144 -2.88 -1.59 1.58
C SER A 144 -1.99 -2.15 2.68
N ARG A 145 -1.61 -1.29 3.64
CA ARG A 145 -0.83 -1.67 4.81
C ARG A 145 -1.54 -1.30 6.10
N ALA A 146 -1.80 -2.29 6.96
CA ALA A 146 -2.34 -2.13 8.32
C ALA A 146 -3.68 -1.35 8.41
N VAL A 147 -4.56 -1.47 7.41
CA VAL A 147 -5.82 -0.69 7.36
C VAL A 147 -6.98 -1.41 8.03
N ALA A 148 -7.22 -2.67 7.69
CA ALA A 148 -8.39 -3.41 8.15
C ALA A 148 -8.15 -4.93 8.09
N HIS A 149 -9.05 -5.69 8.69
CA HIS A 149 -9.16 -7.13 8.50
C HIS A 149 -9.30 -7.49 7.01
N LEU A 150 -8.69 -8.60 6.56
CA LEU A 150 -8.66 -8.98 5.13
C LEU A 150 -10.05 -9.02 4.50
N ARG A 151 -11.04 -9.54 5.21
CA ARG A 151 -12.45 -9.56 4.78
C ARG A 151 -12.97 -8.16 4.40
N ILE A 152 -12.71 -7.17 5.25
CA ILE A 152 -13.13 -5.77 5.02
C ILE A 152 -12.32 -5.17 3.87
N LEU A 153 -11.00 -5.37 3.90
CA LEU A 153 -10.10 -4.84 2.88
C LEU A 153 -10.43 -5.39 1.49
N SER A 154 -10.79 -6.68 1.38
CA SER A 154 -11.16 -7.30 0.11
C SER A 154 -12.36 -6.60 -0.51
N GLU A 155 -13.42 -6.32 0.26
CA GLU A 155 -14.58 -5.61 -0.26
C GLU A 155 -14.29 -4.15 -0.66
N LEU A 156 -13.38 -3.49 0.07
CA LEU A 156 -12.94 -2.12 -0.23
C LEU A 156 -11.97 -2.03 -1.42
N SER A 157 -11.42 -3.15 -1.89
CA SER A 157 -10.34 -3.20 -2.88
C SER A 157 -10.74 -3.81 -4.21
N ILE A 158 -11.35 -5.02 -4.17
CA ILE A 158 -11.58 -5.85 -5.34
C ILE A 158 -12.48 -5.20 -6.40
N PRO A 159 -13.53 -4.41 -6.05
CA PRO A 159 -14.34 -3.72 -7.05
C PRO A 159 -13.56 -2.75 -7.94
N TYR A 160 -12.43 -2.27 -7.49
CA TYR A 160 -11.58 -1.31 -8.22
C TYR A 160 -10.49 -1.97 -9.06
N LEU A 161 -10.24 -3.27 -8.86
CA LEU A 161 -9.33 -4.05 -9.67
C LEU A 161 -9.93 -4.39 -11.04
N LYS A 162 -9.10 -4.34 -12.07
CA LYS A 162 -9.39 -5.02 -13.34
C LYS A 162 -9.56 -6.52 -13.12
N VAL A 163 -10.21 -7.21 -14.04
CA VAL A 163 -10.13 -8.68 -14.10
C VAL A 163 -8.67 -9.09 -14.30
N ASN A 164 -8.20 -10.10 -13.58
CA ASN A 164 -6.79 -10.54 -13.41
C ASN A 164 -5.90 -9.53 -12.65
N GLY A 165 -6.47 -8.43 -12.14
CA GLY A 165 -5.79 -7.54 -11.21
C GLY A 165 -5.66 -8.15 -9.82
N LYS A 166 -4.73 -7.62 -9.00
CA LYS A 166 -4.37 -8.21 -7.71
C LYS A 166 -4.50 -7.24 -6.56
N LEU A 167 -5.13 -7.70 -5.47
CA LEU A 167 -4.97 -7.08 -4.17
C LEU A 167 -3.72 -7.67 -3.50
N ILE A 168 -2.81 -6.82 -3.07
CA ILE A 168 -1.63 -7.21 -2.28
C ILE A 168 -1.78 -6.59 -0.89
N ALA A 169 -2.27 -7.36 0.06
CA ALA A 169 -2.46 -6.93 1.44
C ALA A 169 -1.18 -7.16 2.24
N MET A 170 -0.58 -6.06 2.72
CA MET A 170 0.61 -6.10 3.58
C MET A 170 0.18 -6.26 5.04
N LYS A 171 0.47 -7.42 5.62
CA LYS A 171 -0.01 -7.83 6.94
C LYS A 171 1.12 -8.34 7.85
N GLY A 172 0.81 -8.47 9.16
CA GLY A 172 1.53 -9.38 10.05
C GLY A 172 1.11 -10.84 9.81
N ILE A 173 1.13 -11.67 10.86
CA ILE A 173 0.58 -13.04 10.78
C ILE A 173 -0.95 -12.95 10.83
N SER A 174 -1.64 -13.68 9.93
CA SER A 174 -3.09 -13.55 9.78
C SER A 174 -3.76 -14.82 9.23
N GLU A 175 -3.42 -15.99 9.75
CA GLU A 175 -4.01 -17.26 9.27
C GLU A 175 -5.54 -17.27 9.45
N THR A 176 -6.03 -16.82 10.59
CA THR A 176 -7.48 -16.70 10.85
C THR A 176 -8.17 -15.69 9.92
N GLU A 177 -7.50 -14.59 9.58
CA GLU A 177 -8.07 -13.61 8.63
C GLU A 177 -8.29 -14.20 7.23
N ILE A 178 -7.45 -15.14 6.81
CA ILE A 178 -7.56 -15.83 5.53
C ILE A 178 -8.84 -16.67 5.50
N GLU A 179 -9.01 -17.56 6.48
CA GLU A 179 -10.19 -18.43 6.61
C GLU A 179 -11.48 -17.61 6.67
N GLU A 180 -11.52 -16.56 7.52
CA GLU A 180 -12.68 -15.69 7.68
C GLU A 180 -13.00 -14.85 6.42
N SER A 181 -12.08 -14.78 5.45
CA SER A 181 -12.26 -14.01 4.22
C SER A 181 -12.72 -14.84 3.02
N GLU A 182 -12.70 -16.18 3.09
CA GLU A 182 -13.03 -17.05 1.96
C GLU A 182 -14.41 -16.78 1.38
N LYS A 183 -15.40 -16.60 2.25
CA LYS A 183 -16.78 -16.33 1.83
C LYS A 183 -16.89 -15.05 1.00
N ILE A 184 -16.35 -13.94 1.49
CA ILE A 184 -16.43 -12.65 0.78
C ILE A 184 -15.59 -12.68 -0.50
N LEU A 185 -14.45 -13.35 -0.51
CA LEU A 185 -13.63 -13.49 -1.71
C LEU A 185 -14.40 -14.21 -2.82
N THR A 186 -15.11 -15.30 -2.49
CA THR A 186 -15.99 -16.00 -3.43
C THR A 186 -17.09 -15.09 -3.96
N GLU A 187 -17.76 -14.31 -3.09
CA GLU A 187 -18.80 -13.36 -3.49
C GLU A 187 -18.26 -12.22 -4.37
N LEU A 188 -16.98 -11.88 -4.24
CA LEU A 188 -16.28 -10.86 -5.04
C LEU A 188 -15.65 -11.44 -6.33
N ASN A 189 -15.89 -12.71 -6.65
CA ASN A 189 -15.25 -13.45 -7.77
C ASN A 189 -13.72 -13.38 -7.72
N SER A 190 -13.15 -13.69 -6.58
CA SER A 190 -11.72 -13.61 -6.31
C SER A 190 -11.25 -14.76 -5.45
N ASN A 191 -9.97 -15.07 -5.53
CA ASN A 191 -9.34 -16.11 -4.72
C ASN A 191 -7.97 -15.66 -4.19
N ILE A 192 -7.48 -16.33 -3.16
CA ILE A 192 -6.11 -16.14 -2.68
C ILE A 192 -5.19 -16.94 -3.61
N LEU A 193 -4.32 -16.23 -4.33
CA LEU A 193 -3.34 -16.80 -5.21
C LEU A 193 -2.11 -17.31 -4.43
N GLU A 194 -1.63 -16.51 -3.48
CA GLU A 194 -0.41 -16.81 -2.74
C GLU A 194 -0.36 -16.05 -1.41
N VAL A 195 0.36 -16.61 -0.43
CA VAL A 195 0.72 -15.95 0.84
C VAL A 195 2.22 -16.03 1.04
N ILE A 196 2.91 -14.92 0.86
CA ILE A 196 4.36 -14.83 1.00
C ILE A 196 4.69 -14.38 2.42
N LYS A 197 5.26 -15.27 3.23
CA LYS A 197 5.69 -14.99 4.61
C LYS A 197 7.18 -14.67 4.66
N PHE A 198 7.57 -13.64 5.40
CA PHE A 198 8.97 -13.26 5.61
C PHE A 198 9.12 -12.45 6.91
N ASN A 199 10.36 -12.21 7.31
CA ASN A 199 10.66 -11.37 8.46
C ASN A 199 11.35 -10.08 8.01
N LEU A 200 11.04 -8.97 8.67
CA LEU A 200 11.84 -7.76 8.49
C LEU A 200 13.26 -8.00 9.03
N PRO A 201 14.28 -7.50 8.34
CA PRO A 201 15.66 -7.63 8.82
C PRO A 201 15.82 -6.88 10.14
N ILE A 202 16.86 -7.25 10.92
CA ILE A 202 17.27 -6.65 12.20
C ILE A 202 16.32 -7.02 13.35
N GLU A 203 15.04 -6.64 13.30
CA GLU A 203 14.11 -6.88 14.42
C GLU A 203 13.34 -8.21 14.31
N GLY A 204 13.37 -8.85 13.14
CA GLY A 204 12.73 -10.14 12.93
C GLY A 204 11.19 -10.12 12.95
N SER A 205 10.56 -8.96 12.89
CA SER A 205 9.09 -8.86 12.87
C SER A 205 8.51 -9.60 11.68
N ASN A 206 7.51 -10.45 11.95
CA ASN A 206 6.81 -11.21 10.93
C ASN A 206 6.03 -10.30 9.98
N ARG A 207 6.10 -10.61 8.70
CA ARG A 207 5.33 -9.98 7.62
C ARG A 207 4.75 -11.03 6.70
N SER A 208 3.62 -10.68 6.10
CA SER A 208 3.03 -11.44 5.00
C SER A 208 2.50 -10.52 3.92
N LEU A 209 2.64 -10.94 2.68
CA LEU A 209 1.88 -10.40 1.55
C LEU A 209 0.81 -11.44 1.20
N ILE A 210 -0.46 -11.07 1.35
CA ILE A 210 -1.58 -11.90 0.90
C ILE A 210 -1.98 -11.38 -0.47
N ILE A 211 -1.80 -12.22 -1.48
CA ILE A 211 -2.08 -11.90 -2.88
C ILE A 211 -3.42 -12.51 -3.24
N VAL A 212 -4.40 -11.65 -3.52
CA VAL A 212 -5.73 -12.05 -3.98
C VAL A 212 -5.88 -11.63 -5.43
N GLU A 213 -6.28 -12.54 -6.30
CA GLU A 213 -6.55 -12.26 -7.71
C GLU A 213 -8.05 -12.16 -7.98
N LYS A 214 -8.44 -11.17 -8.77
CA LYS A 214 -9.80 -10.99 -9.25
C LYS A 214 -10.00 -11.80 -10.53
N GLU A 215 -10.87 -12.81 -10.50
CA GLU A 215 -11.10 -13.72 -11.64
C GLU A 215 -12.16 -13.22 -12.62
N LYS A 216 -13.19 -12.50 -12.13
CA LYS A 216 -14.32 -12.00 -12.92
C LYS A 216 -14.77 -10.64 -12.42
N GLU A 217 -15.63 -9.99 -13.20
CA GLU A 217 -16.28 -8.73 -12.78
C GLU A 217 -16.98 -8.88 -11.43
N THR A 218 -16.86 -7.86 -10.60
CA THR A 218 -17.52 -7.80 -9.29
C THR A 218 -18.93 -7.24 -9.43
N ASP A 219 -19.92 -7.83 -8.74
CA ASP A 219 -21.30 -7.35 -8.70
C ASP A 219 -21.33 -5.86 -8.30
N LYS A 220 -22.19 -5.09 -8.98
CA LYS A 220 -22.33 -3.63 -8.79
C LYS A 220 -22.79 -3.23 -7.39
N LYS A 221 -23.34 -4.16 -6.59
CA LYS A 221 -23.67 -3.91 -5.18
C LYS A 221 -22.45 -3.66 -4.29
N TYR A 222 -21.24 -4.05 -4.76
CA TYR A 222 -19.98 -3.84 -4.05
C TYR A 222 -19.19 -2.65 -4.60
N PRO A 223 -18.44 -1.93 -3.74
CA PRO A 223 -18.45 -2.09 -2.28
C PRO A 223 -19.75 -1.60 -1.67
N ARG A 224 -20.17 -2.25 -0.60
CA ARG A 224 -21.30 -1.78 0.21
C ARG A 224 -20.88 -0.56 1.05
N SER A 225 -21.83 0.12 1.68
CA SER A 225 -21.51 1.16 2.68
C SER A 225 -20.70 0.55 3.84
N TYR A 226 -19.77 1.30 4.39
CA TYR A 226 -18.85 0.83 5.45
C TYR A 226 -19.59 0.17 6.63
N ASP A 227 -20.72 0.76 7.07
CA ASP A 227 -21.54 0.20 8.15
C ASP A 227 -22.08 -1.20 7.84
N LYS A 228 -22.35 -1.51 6.58
CA LYS A 228 -22.78 -2.85 6.14
C LYS A 228 -21.59 -3.81 6.07
N ILE A 229 -20.41 -3.32 5.67
CA ILE A 229 -19.19 -4.13 5.57
C ILE A 229 -18.76 -4.63 6.96
N ILE A 230 -18.77 -3.76 7.98
CA ILE A 230 -18.32 -4.12 9.33
C ILE A 230 -19.32 -4.98 10.11
N LYS A 231 -20.63 -4.92 9.79
CA LYS A 231 -21.68 -5.69 10.48
C LYS A 231 -21.77 -7.15 10.04
N ASN A 232 -21.28 -7.50 8.87
CA ASN A 232 -21.23 -8.89 8.43
C ASN A 232 -20.04 -9.60 9.09
N LYS A 233 -20.30 -10.20 10.25
CA LYS A 233 -19.41 -11.18 10.88
C LYS A 233 -19.66 -12.56 10.31
#